data_2bb82f347f12f4cbf76f672b768aa5c9
#
_entry.id   2bb82f347f12f4cbf76f672b768aa5c9
#
_cell.length_a   1.000
_cell.length_b   1.000
_cell.length_c   1.000
_cell.angle_alpha   90.00
_cell.angle_beta   90.00
_cell.angle_gamma   90.00
#
_symmetry.space_group_name_H-M   'P 1'
#
loop_
_entity.id
_entity.type
_entity.pdbx_description
1 polymer ?
#
loop_
_entity_poly.entity_id
_entity_poly.type
_entity_poly.pdbx_seq_one_letter_code
_entity_poly.pdbx_strand_id
1 'polypeptide(L)'
;MKVLVVGGGAAGLMAAGAALRQGHEVTVLEHMEKPAQKILVTGKGRCNVTNDCTAEEFLHHVRTNPRFLFSSLGAFPPAKTMELFESLGVELKVERGRRVFPVSDKAEEIRQALLRYTDGADIIHDGAKKLLL
;
A
#
# COMPACT_ATOMS: atom_id res chain seq x y z
N MET A 1 -16.45 -10.01 10.28
CA MET A 1 -15.51 -10.77 11.12
C MET A 1 -14.47 -9.85 11.70
N LYS A 2 -13.67 -10.32 12.68
CA LYS A 2 -12.50 -9.59 13.18
C LYS A 2 -11.26 -9.96 12.37
N VAL A 3 -10.52 -8.96 11.92
CA VAL A 3 -9.30 -9.12 11.13
C VAL A 3 -8.14 -8.47 11.89
N LEU A 4 -7.08 -9.23 12.12
CA LEU A 4 -5.84 -8.72 12.71
C LEU A 4 -4.77 -8.64 11.61
N VAL A 5 -4.25 -7.46 11.38
CA VAL A 5 -3.14 -7.21 10.46
C VAL A 5 -1.85 -7.02 11.26
N VAL A 6 -0.85 -7.82 11.01
CA VAL A 6 0.46 -7.70 11.67
C VAL A 6 1.42 -6.94 10.77
N GLY A 7 1.79 -5.76 11.20
CA GLY A 7 2.63 -4.79 10.48
C GLY A 7 1.83 -3.71 9.75
N GLY A 8 1.97 -2.47 10.18
CA GLY A 8 1.35 -1.28 9.60
C GLY A 8 2.19 -0.65 8.46
N GLY A 9 2.93 -1.45 7.69
CA GLY A 9 3.60 -0.99 6.47
C GLY A 9 2.62 -0.79 5.31
N ALA A 10 3.11 -0.43 4.13
CA ALA A 10 2.28 -0.21 2.94
C ALA A 10 1.33 -1.38 2.64
N ALA A 11 1.85 -2.61 2.65
CA ALA A 11 1.06 -3.81 2.40
C ALA A 11 0.01 -4.06 3.48
N GLY A 12 0.38 -3.88 4.77
CA GLY A 12 -0.55 -4.06 5.88
C GLY A 12 -1.68 -3.04 5.86
N LEU A 13 -1.37 -1.77 5.60
CA LEU A 13 -2.40 -0.72 5.47
C LEU A 13 -3.31 -0.96 4.27
N MET A 14 -2.77 -1.44 3.14
CA MET A 14 -3.60 -1.84 1.99
C MET A 14 -4.55 -2.99 2.35
N ALA A 15 -4.06 -4.03 3.04
CA ALA A 15 -4.88 -5.15 3.49
C ALA A 15 -5.96 -4.70 4.49
N ALA A 16 -5.59 -3.84 5.45
CA ALA A 16 -6.51 -3.28 6.43
C ALA A 16 -7.64 -2.48 5.77
N GLY A 17 -7.29 -1.57 4.86
CA GLY A 17 -8.27 -0.77 4.13
C GLY A 17 -9.20 -1.62 3.25
N ALA A 18 -8.68 -2.66 2.61
CA ALA A 18 -9.49 -3.60 1.84
C ALA A 18 -10.48 -4.37 2.73
N ALA A 19 -10.05 -4.82 3.91
CA ALA A 19 -10.92 -5.53 4.86
C ALA A 19 -12.02 -4.61 5.43
N LEU A 20 -11.68 -3.36 5.78
CA LEU A 20 -12.67 -2.36 6.22
C LEU A 20 -13.77 -2.13 5.21
N ARG A 21 -13.42 -2.04 3.91
CA ARG A 21 -14.40 -1.85 2.83
C ARG A 21 -15.33 -3.02 2.62
N GLN A 22 -14.97 -4.19 3.14
CA GLN A 22 -15.85 -5.37 3.17
C GLN A 22 -16.65 -5.48 4.48
N GLY A 23 -16.62 -4.45 5.33
CA GLY A 23 -17.39 -4.40 6.57
C GLY A 23 -16.79 -5.21 7.71
N HIS A 24 -15.48 -5.46 7.68
CA HIS A 24 -14.80 -6.16 8.76
C HIS A 24 -14.33 -5.18 9.84
N GLU A 25 -14.30 -5.64 11.08
CA GLU A 25 -13.62 -4.97 12.21
C GLU A 25 -12.12 -5.25 12.09
N VAL A 26 -11.29 -4.21 12.00
CA VAL A 26 -9.87 -4.36 11.71
C VAL A 26 -9.00 -3.76 12.80
N THR A 27 -8.03 -4.54 13.25
CA THR A 27 -6.96 -4.10 14.13
C THR A 27 -5.62 -4.27 13.41
N VAL A 28 -4.76 -3.26 13.45
CA VAL A 28 -3.39 -3.28 12.91
C VAL A 28 -2.40 -3.21 14.06
N LEU A 29 -1.51 -4.18 14.18
CA LEU A 29 -0.37 -4.11 15.09
C LEU A 29 0.84 -3.54 14.36
N GLU A 30 1.39 -2.43 14.85
CA GLU A 30 2.60 -1.82 14.30
C GLU A 30 3.61 -1.54 15.41
N HIS A 31 4.80 -2.11 15.28
CA HIS A 31 5.86 -1.97 16.29
C HIS A 31 6.68 -0.68 16.15
N MET A 32 6.67 -0.07 14.95
CA MET A 32 7.35 1.20 14.73
C MET A 32 6.51 2.35 15.27
N GLU A 33 7.16 3.45 15.64
CA GLU A 33 6.49 4.64 16.17
C GLU A 33 5.42 5.19 15.22
N LYS A 34 5.66 5.10 13.91
CA LYS A 34 4.73 5.57 12.89
C LYS A 34 4.43 4.48 11.87
N PRO A 35 3.15 4.21 11.56
CA PRO A 35 2.78 3.31 10.47
C PRO A 35 3.34 3.80 9.13
N ALA A 36 3.65 2.86 8.24
CA ALA A 36 4.17 3.11 6.90
C ALA A 36 5.45 3.97 6.84
N GLN A 37 6.26 3.97 7.89
CA GLN A 37 7.45 4.81 8.02
C GLN A 37 8.46 4.57 6.86
N LYS A 38 8.58 3.34 6.36
CA LYS A 38 9.48 3.03 5.23
C LYS A 38 9.11 3.78 3.96
N ILE A 39 7.85 4.15 3.74
CA ILE A 39 7.41 4.93 2.57
C ILE A 39 8.17 6.25 2.50
N LEU A 40 8.43 6.89 3.63
CA LEU A 40 9.07 8.22 3.72
C LEU A 40 10.48 8.26 3.15
N VAL A 41 11.18 7.13 3.09
CA VAL A 41 12.54 7.05 2.55
C VAL A 41 12.60 6.49 1.12
N THR A 42 11.49 6.01 0.59
CA THR A 42 11.43 5.47 -0.76
C THR A 42 11.48 6.58 -1.82
N GLY A 43 11.99 6.27 -3.01
CA GLY A 43 12.07 7.23 -4.10
C GLY A 43 12.80 8.54 -3.72
N LYS A 44 13.78 8.47 -2.83
CA LYS A 44 14.52 9.63 -2.27
C LYS A 44 13.57 10.62 -1.56
N GLY A 45 12.63 10.13 -0.78
CA GLY A 45 11.65 10.92 -0.05
C GLY A 45 10.42 11.34 -0.85
N ARG A 46 10.30 10.88 -2.10
CA ARG A 46 9.16 11.19 -2.98
C ARG A 46 8.11 10.10 -3.08
N CYS A 47 8.46 8.86 -2.74
CA CYS A 47 7.69 7.63 -2.93
C CYS A 47 7.36 7.32 -4.40
N ASN A 48 8.10 6.41 -5.02
CA ASN A 48 7.67 5.80 -6.28
C ASN A 48 6.52 4.84 -5.99
N VAL A 49 5.28 5.26 -6.27
CA VAL A 49 4.05 4.56 -5.89
C VAL A 49 3.89 3.27 -6.70
N THR A 50 4.03 3.38 -8.00
CA THR A 50 3.88 2.28 -8.96
C THR A 50 4.58 2.63 -10.28
N ASN A 51 4.39 1.78 -11.29
CA ASN A 51 4.76 2.07 -12.66
C ASN A 51 3.48 2.10 -13.51
N ASP A 52 3.37 3.06 -14.42
CA ASP A 52 2.23 3.17 -15.35
C ASP A 52 2.38 2.14 -16.48
N CYS A 53 2.08 0.89 -16.16
CA CYS A 53 2.19 -0.24 -17.07
C CYS A 53 1.02 -1.21 -16.89
N THR A 54 0.82 -2.10 -17.87
CA THR A 54 -0.16 -3.18 -17.76
C THR A 54 0.28 -4.24 -16.74
N ALA A 55 -0.65 -5.08 -16.29
CA ALA A 55 -0.32 -6.22 -15.43
C ALA A 55 0.67 -7.19 -16.11
N GLU A 56 0.53 -7.38 -17.42
CA GLU A 56 1.42 -8.24 -18.22
C GLU A 56 2.84 -7.68 -18.28
N GLU A 57 2.99 -6.38 -18.61
CA GLU A 57 4.27 -5.70 -18.61
C GLU A 57 4.94 -5.74 -17.22
N PHE A 58 4.15 -5.55 -16.15
CA PHE A 58 4.64 -5.66 -14.78
C PHE A 58 5.24 -7.04 -14.53
N LEU A 59 4.50 -8.11 -14.90
CA LEU A 59 4.93 -9.48 -14.70
C LEU A 59 6.23 -9.83 -15.43
N HIS A 60 6.47 -9.25 -16.60
CA HIS A 60 7.72 -9.44 -17.36
C HIS A 60 8.95 -8.88 -16.61
N HIS A 61 8.76 -7.93 -15.70
CA HIS A 61 9.85 -7.36 -14.88
C HIS A 61 10.05 -8.07 -13.54
N VAL A 62 9.18 -9.03 -13.19
CA VAL A 62 9.33 -9.84 -11.98
C VAL A 62 10.34 -10.96 -12.23
N ARG A 63 11.48 -10.89 -11.56
CA ARG A 63 12.62 -11.80 -11.80
C ARG A 63 12.37 -13.22 -11.32
N THR A 64 11.62 -13.40 -10.25
CA THR A 64 11.43 -14.70 -9.60
C THR A 64 9.95 -14.97 -9.40
N ASN A 65 9.47 -16.11 -9.90
CA ASN A 65 8.11 -16.59 -9.73
C ASN A 65 7.00 -15.56 -10.05
N PRO A 66 6.95 -14.98 -11.27
CA PRO A 66 5.93 -14.00 -11.63
C PRO A 66 4.50 -14.56 -11.55
N ARG A 67 4.32 -15.89 -11.73
CA ARG A 67 3.01 -16.54 -11.65
C ARG A 67 2.35 -16.37 -10.30
N PHE A 68 3.12 -16.23 -9.22
CA PHE A 68 2.59 -15.95 -7.88
C PHE A 68 1.75 -14.67 -7.83
N LEU A 69 2.05 -13.70 -8.68
CA LEU A 69 1.37 -12.40 -8.70
C LEU A 69 0.18 -12.33 -9.68
N PHE A 70 -0.12 -13.38 -10.44
CA PHE A 70 -1.18 -13.35 -11.45
C PHE A 70 -2.53 -12.93 -10.88
N SER A 71 -2.95 -13.58 -9.79
CA SER A 71 -4.23 -13.30 -9.17
C SER A 71 -4.31 -11.89 -8.60
N SER A 72 -3.27 -11.46 -7.90
CA SER A 72 -3.23 -10.13 -7.27
C SER A 72 -3.16 -9.00 -8.31
N LEU A 73 -2.34 -9.15 -9.36
CA LEU A 73 -2.27 -8.15 -10.44
C LEU A 73 -3.51 -8.16 -11.35
N GLY A 74 -4.17 -9.31 -11.50
CA GLY A 74 -5.47 -9.38 -12.18
C GLY A 74 -6.56 -8.63 -11.42
N ALA A 75 -6.57 -8.73 -10.09
CA ALA A 75 -7.55 -8.05 -9.24
C ALA A 75 -7.19 -6.57 -9.02
N PHE A 76 -5.91 -6.25 -8.86
CA PHE A 76 -5.42 -4.91 -8.52
C PHE A 76 -4.16 -4.55 -9.32
N PRO A 77 -4.31 -4.22 -10.63
CA PRO A 77 -3.20 -3.81 -11.49
C PRO A 77 -2.69 -2.40 -11.14
N PRO A 78 -1.54 -1.97 -11.70
CA PRO A 78 -0.98 -0.64 -11.47
C PRO A 78 -1.95 0.52 -11.70
N ALA A 79 -2.82 0.44 -12.70
CA ALA A 79 -3.84 1.46 -12.96
C ALA A 79 -4.78 1.64 -11.75
N LYS A 80 -5.23 0.54 -11.11
CA LYS A 80 -6.06 0.62 -9.90
C LYS A 80 -5.31 1.19 -8.70
N THR A 81 -3.99 1.01 -8.63
CA THR A 81 -3.17 1.68 -7.62
C THR A 81 -3.21 3.20 -7.81
N MET A 82 -3.08 3.68 -9.05
CA MET A 82 -3.19 5.10 -9.37
C MET A 82 -4.57 5.64 -9.03
N GLU A 83 -5.64 4.99 -9.51
CA GLU A 83 -7.04 5.36 -9.21
C GLU A 83 -7.31 5.43 -7.70
N LEU A 84 -6.76 4.48 -6.92
CA LEU A 84 -6.93 4.49 -5.47
C LEU A 84 -6.32 5.75 -4.85
N PHE A 85 -5.07 6.08 -5.15
CA PHE A 85 -4.42 7.26 -4.58
C PHE A 85 -5.09 8.56 -5.03
N GLU A 86 -5.50 8.65 -6.29
CA GLU A 86 -6.27 9.79 -6.81
C GLU A 86 -7.61 9.93 -6.08
N SER A 87 -8.33 8.83 -5.85
CA SER A 87 -9.58 8.83 -5.07
C SER A 87 -9.38 9.24 -3.60
N LEU A 88 -8.17 9.07 -3.08
CA LEU A 88 -7.77 9.51 -1.74
C LEU A 88 -7.23 10.95 -1.74
N GLY A 89 -7.34 11.68 -2.86
CA GLY A 89 -6.99 13.08 -2.97
C GLY A 89 -5.50 13.35 -3.26
N VAL A 90 -4.76 12.35 -3.75
CA VAL A 90 -3.35 12.52 -4.15
C VAL A 90 -3.26 12.70 -5.65
N GLU A 91 -2.81 13.85 -6.11
CA GLU A 91 -2.46 14.05 -7.52
C GLU A 91 -1.18 13.30 -7.85
N LEU A 92 -1.22 12.51 -8.94
CA LEU A 92 -0.09 11.72 -9.40
C LEU A 92 0.48 12.26 -10.71
N LYS A 93 1.78 12.07 -10.93
CA LYS A 93 2.49 12.33 -12.18
C LYS A 93 3.29 11.12 -12.62
N VAL A 94 3.42 10.97 -13.93
CA VAL A 94 4.27 9.94 -14.55
C VAL A 94 5.56 10.58 -15.03
N GLU A 95 6.69 10.05 -14.58
CA GLU A 95 8.03 10.51 -14.97
C GLU A 95 8.71 9.48 -15.90
N ARG A 96 9.94 9.83 -16.32
CA ARG A 96 10.76 8.95 -17.18
C ARG A 96 10.77 7.51 -16.65
N GLY A 97 10.61 6.56 -17.56
CA GLY A 97 10.50 5.12 -17.24
C GLY A 97 9.14 4.74 -16.67
N ARG A 98 8.13 5.56 -16.93
CA ARG A 98 6.73 5.36 -16.48
C ARG A 98 6.60 5.24 -14.95
N ARG A 99 7.53 5.80 -14.20
CA ARG A 99 7.48 5.83 -12.73
C ARG A 99 6.45 6.83 -12.26
N VAL A 100 5.63 6.41 -11.31
CA VAL A 100 4.53 7.22 -10.78
C VAL A 100 4.91 7.80 -9.41
N PHE A 101 4.79 9.12 -9.28
CA PHE A 101 5.07 9.86 -8.06
C PHE A 101 3.91 10.81 -7.72
N PRO A 102 3.76 11.22 -6.46
CA PRO A 102 2.87 12.34 -6.15
C PRO A 102 3.40 13.63 -6.80
N VAL A 103 2.50 14.48 -7.28
CA VAL A 103 2.87 15.78 -7.88
C VAL A 103 3.65 16.65 -6.89
N SER A 104 3.32 16.56 -5.61
CA SER A 104 4.00 17.28 -4.52
C SER A 104 5.45 16.86 -4.30
N ASP A 105 5.89 15.70 -4.85
CA ASP A 105 7.18 15.09 -4.55
C ASP A 105 7.41 14.77 -3.05
N LYS A 106 6.33 14.61 -2.29
CA LYS A 106 6.37 14.32 -0.84
C LYS A 106 5.81 12.92 -0.54
N ALA A 107 6.67 12.01 -0.09
CA ALA A 107 6.27 10.67 0.33
C ALA A 107 5.25 10.68 1.48
N GLU A 108 5.26 11.72 2.31
CA GLU A 108 4.29 11.90 3.39
C GLU A 108 2.84 11.97 2.87
N GLU A 109 2.61 12.53 1.69
CA GLU A 109 1.27 12.60 1.09
C GLU A 109 0.72 11.19 0.81
N ILE A 110 1.56 10.29 0.29
CA ILE A 110 1.22 8.88 0.07
C ILE A 110 0.94 8.16 1.39
N ARG A 111 1.79 8.41 2.40
CA ARG A 111 1.59 7.86 3.74
C ARG A 111 0.25 8.29 4.34
N GLN A 112 -0.06 9.57 4.30
CA GLN A 112 -1.32 10.11 4.79
C GLN A 112 -2.53 9.56 4.03
N ALA A 113 -2.42 9.36 2.72
CA ALA A 113 -3.47 8.73 1.93
C ALA A 113 -3.74 7.29 2.39
N LEU A 114 -2.70 6.50 2.67
CA LEU A 114 -2.87 5.15 3.22
C LEU A 114 -3.50 5.16 4.61
N LEU A 115 -3.18 6.12 5.45
CA LEU A 115 -3.83 6.27 6.75
C LEU A 115 -5.31 6.62 6.60
N ARG A 116 -5.67 7.52 5.69
CA ARG A 116 -7.08 7.77 5.35
C ARG A 116 -7.78 6.54 4.79
N TYR A 117 -7.07 5.72 4.01
CA TYR A 117 -7.59 4.46 3.48
C TYR A 117 -7.94 3.45 4.57
N THR A 118 -7.28 3.53 5.71
CA THR A 118 -7.49 2.69 6.89
C THR A 118 -8.28 3.37 8.00
N ASP A 119 -8.93 4.50 7.71
CA ASP A 119 -9.81 5.15 8.67
C ASP A 119 -10.92 4.19 9.13
N GLY A 120 -11.04 4.02 10.45
CA GLY A 120 -11.90 3.02 11.08
C GLY A 120 -11.17 1.74 11.53
N ALA A 121 -9.88 1.58 11.27
CA ALA A 121 -9.07 0.52 11.90
C ALA A 121 -8.48 0.99 13.22
N ASP A 122 -8.40 0.08 14.20
CA ASP A 122 -7.63 0.29 15.42
C ASP A 122 -6.15 0.03 15.15
N ILE A 123 -5.33 1.07 15.14
CA ILE A 123 -3.88 0.93 15.02
C ILE A 123 -3.26 0.91 16.41
N ILE A 124 -2.71 -0.25 16.78
CA ILE A 124 -2.11 -0.47 18.10
C ILE A 124 -0.59 -0.49 17.95
N HIS A 125 0.10 0.34 18.73
CA HIS A 125 1.55 0.35 18.78
C HIS A 125 2.06 -0.82 19.62
N ASP A 126 2.21 -1.98 19.00
CA ASP A 126 2.73 -3.21 19.59
C ASP A 126 3.24 -4.16 18.52
N GLY A 127 3.98 -5.19 18.93
CA GLY A 127 4.53 -6.22 18.04
C GLY A 127 3.98 -7.61 18.33
N ALA A 128 3.65 -8.36 17.28
CA ALA A 128 3.30 -9.76 17.41
C ALA A 128 4.55 -10.60 17.67
N LYS A 129 4.56 -11.37 18.77
CA LYS A 129 5.69 -12.27 19.13
C LYS A 129 5.43 -13.71 18.76
N LYS A 130 4.18 -14.15 18.84
CA LYS A 130 3.81 -15.55 18.60
C LYS A 130 2.33 -15.65 18.22
N LEU A 131 2.05 -16.52 17.26
CA LEU A 131 0.68 -16.97 17.01
C LEU A 131 0.42 -18.21 17.86
N LEU A 132 -0.70 -18.20 18.58
CA LEU A 132 -1.20 -19.34 19.33
C LEU A 132 -2.39 -19.91 18.54
N LEU A 133 -2.26 -21.14 18.05
CA LEU A 133 -3.29 -21.87 17.31
C LEU A 133 -4.00 -22.83 18.25
#